data_c4ae6f24ec20d0faf590adf335b149d9
#
_entry.id   c4ae6f24ec20d0faf590adf335b149d9
#
_cell.length_a   1.000
_cell.length_b   1.000
_cell.length_c   1.000
_cell.angle_alpha   90.00
_cell.angle_beta   90.00
_cell.angle_gamma   90.00
#
_symmetry.space_group_name_H-M   'P 1'
#
loop_
_entity.id
_entity.type
_entity.pdbx_description
1 polymer ?
#
loop_
_entity_poly.entity_id
_entity_poly.type
_entity_poly.pdbx_seq_one_letter_code
_entity_poly.pdbx_strand_id
1 'polypeptide(L)'
;MLKGAIARRYAMAIFDIARKQNSIDRTLEDVKEIARIFAIRKLAYLLQEPKIPVQRKEEAIRQALGDKVLPTSLNLALLVVQRELVELMPNIASELEQIVLDYKNQARAEIITATELDDAHTDLIKQALERITGRTILVTMKVQPEILGGVIARVGDRIIDGSVRYRLNALRQQLLAGTASSNIDFLSGAEDGQRAAADTLVTPGGDPQEETAEPRRLY
;
A
#
# COMPACT_ATOMS: atom_id res chain seq x y z
N MET A 1 2.80 16.52 -7.47
CA MET A 1 1.76 16.84 -6.47
C MET A 1 0.55 17.59 -7.04
N LEU A 2 0.72 18.64 -7.85
CA LEU A 2 -0.41 19.44 -8.38
C LEU A 2 -1.39 18.64 -9.27
N LYS A 3 -0.86 17.78 -10.16
CA LYS A 3 -1.67 16.94 -11.06
C LYS A 3 -2.63 16.00 -10.32
N GLY A 4 -2.23 15.40 -9.19
CA GLY A 4 -3.08 14.53 -8.39
C GLY A 4 -4.23 15.27 -7.69
N ALA A 5 -3.96 16.46 -7.15
CA ALA A 5 -4.99 17.29 -6.51
C ALA A 5 -6.08 17.73 -7.49
N ILE A 6 -5.69 18.05 -8.74
CA ILE A 6 -6.64 18.38 -9.80
C ILE A 6 -7.47 17.13 -10.15
N ALA A 7 -6.82 15.99 -10.40
CA ALA A 7 -7.53 14.76 -10.74
C ALA A 7 -8.55 14.37 -9.67
N ARG A 8 -8.17 14.44 -8.39
CA ARG A 8 -9.06 14.16 -7.27
C ARG A 8 -10.27 15.07 -7.22
N ARG A 9 -10.12 16.37 -7.53
CA ARG A 9 -11.24 17.33 -7.59
C ARG A 9 -12.28 16.93 -8.64
N TYR A 10 -11.83 16.57 -9.84
CA TYR A 10 -12.71 16.11 -10.91
C TYR A 10 -13.37 14.77 -10.55
N ALA A 11 -12.61 13.84 -9.97
CA ALA A 11 -13.13 12.55 -9.53
C ALA A 11 -14.19 12.69 -8.44
N MET A 12 -14.00 13.57 -7.46
CA MET A 12 -15.01 13.86 -6.43
C MET A 12 -16.28 14.47 -7.02
N ALA A 13 -16.14 15.44 -7.95
CA ALA A 13 -17.28 16.08 -8.57
C ALA A 13 -18.15 15.08 -9.37
N ILE A 14 -17.52 14.22 -10.19
CA ILE A 14 -18.26 13.22 -10.96
C ILE A 14 -18.87 12.15 -10.06
N PHE A 15 -18.17 11.75 -8.98
CA PHE A 15 -18.68 10.81 -8.00
C PHE A 15 -19.96 11.35 -7.32
N ASP A 16 -19.98 12.61 -6.89
CA ASP A 16 -21.14 13.22 -6.24
C ASP A 16 -22.37 13.27 -7.16
N ILE A 17 -22.16 13.53 -8.46
CA ILE A 17 -23.23 13.49 -9.46
C ILE A 17 -23.70 12.04 -9.65
N ALA A 18 -22.79 11.09 -9.85
CA ALA A 18 -23.11 9.69 -10.04
C ALA A 18 -23.86 9.08 -8.85
N ARG A 19 -23.48 9.47 -7.62
CA ARG A 19 -24.16 9.06 -6.39
C ARG A 19 -25.62 9.54 -6.35
N LYS A 20 -25.87 10.80 -6.71
CA LYS A 20 -27.23 11.38 -6.77
C LYS A 20 -28.10 10.69 -7.82
N GLN A 21 -27.48 10.20 -8.90
CA GLN A 21 -28.18 9.53 -10.00
C GLN A 21 -28.26 8.00 -9.83
N ASN A 22 -27.71 7.44 -8.74
CA ASN A 22 -27.58 6.00 -8.51
C ASN A 22 -26.88 5.25 -9.67
N SER A 23 -25.90 5.90 -10.30
CA SER A 23 -25.20 5.39 -11.48
C SER A 23 -23.68 5.23 -11.28
N ILE A 24 -23.25 5.02 -10.01
CA ILE A 24 -21.83 5.01 -9.64
C ILE A 24 -21.04 4.00 -10.46
N ASP A 25 -21.51 2.74 -10.54
CA ASP A 25 -20.78 1.67 -11.22
C ASP A 25 -20.65 1.95 -12.72
N ARG A 26 -21.77 2.34 -13.35
CA ARG A 26 -21.77 2.66 -14.77
C ARG A 26 -20.89 3.87 -15.09
N THR A 27 -20.95 4.92 -14.26
CA THR A 27 -20.07 6.09 -14.40
C THR A 27 -18.60 5.71 -14.27
N LEU A 28 -18.25 4.82 -13.34
CA LEU A 28 -16.87 4.35 -13.17
C LEU A 28 -16.38 3.58 -14.40
N GLU A 29 -17.22 2.69 -14.96
CA GLU A 29 -16.90 1.95 -16.19
C GLU A 29 -16.71 2.91 -17.37
N ASP A 30 -17.62 3.86 -17.57
CA ASP A 30 -17.53 4.86 -18.63
C ASP A 30 -16.25 5.69 -18.52
N VAL A 31 -15.93 6.19 -17.32
CA VAL A 31 -14.73 7.01 -17.08
C VAL A 31 -13.44 6.20 -17.33
N LYS A 32 -13.41 4.91 -16.95
CA LYS A 32 -12.30 4.02 -17.26
C LYS A 32 -12.14 3.80 -18.76
N GLU A 33 -13.24 3.60 -19.47
CA GLU A 33 -13.20 3.42 -20.91
C GLU A 33 -12.74 4.70 -21.64
N ILE A 34 -13.25 5.88 -21.24
CA ILE A 34 -12.77 7.17 -21.74
C ILE A 34 -11.28 7.34 -21.46
N ALA A 35 -10.80 6.97 -20.26
CA ALA A 35 -9.40 7.05 -19.92
C ALA A 35 -8.52 6.15 -20.79
N ARG A 36 -8.98 4.92 -21.11
CA ARG A 36 -8.28 4.02 -22.03
C ARG A 36 -8.19 4.61 -23.43
N ILE A 37 -9.29 5.17 -23.94
CA ILE A 37 -9.35 5.81 -25.26
C ILE A 37 -8.41 7.01 -25.31
N PHE A 38 -8.41 7.86 -24.29
CA PHE A 38 -7.55 9.05 -24.21
C PHE A 38 -6.06 8.71 -24.02
N ALA A 39 -5.75 7.51 -23.50
CA ALA A 39 -4.38 7.01 -23.39
C ALA A 39 -3.80 6.53 -24.74
N ILE A 40 -4.61 6.37 -25.79
CA ILE A 40 -4.14 6.00 -27.12
C ILE A 40 -3.29 7.14 -27.69
N ARG A 41 -1.99 6.89 -27.89
CA ARG A 41 -0.99 7.91 -28.23
C ARG A 41 -1.38 8.82 -29.39
N LYS A 42 -1.96 8.27 -30.47
CA LYS A 42 -2.41 9.05 -31.62
C LYS A 42 -3.55 10.00 -31.28
N LEU A 43 -4.53 9.53 -30.48
CA LEU A 43 -5.67 10.32 -30.08
C LEU A 43 -5.28 11.38 -29.05
N ALA A 44 -4.47 11.02 -28.05
CA ALA A 44 -3.92 11.95 -27.07
C ALA A 44 -3.22 13.13 -27.77
N TYR A 45 -2.37 12.85 -28.77
CA TYR A 45 -1.70 13.87 -29.56
C TYR A 45 -2.69 14.81 -30.27
N LEU A 46 -3.70 14.24 -30.96
CA LEU A 46 -4.71 15.05 -31.69
C LEU A 46 -5.54 15.92 -30.74
N LEU A 47 -5.90 15.37 -29.55
CA LEU A 47 -6.67 16.12 -28.57
C LEU A 47 -5.89 17.26 -27.88
N GLN A 48 -4.55 17.12 -27.84
CA GLN A 48 -3.64 18.13 -27.28
C GLN A 48 -3.16 19.15 -28.33
N GLU A 49 -3.33 18.87 -29.64
CA GLU A 49 -2.84 19.75 -30.70
C GLU A 49 -3.54 21.12 -30.67
N PRO A 50 -2.82 22.23 -30.42
CA PRO A 50 -3.43 23.56 -30.31
C PRO A 50 -4.01 24.08 -31.63
N LYS A 51 -3.53 23.57 -32.76
CA LYS A 51 -4.01 23.98 -34.11
C LYS A 51 -5.41 23.48 -34.40
N ILE A 52 -5.90 22.47 -33.67
CA ILE A 52 -7.24 21.93 -33.88
C ILE A 52 -8.20 22.70 -32.96
N PRO A 53 -9.24 23.37 -33.52
CA PRO A 53 -10.24 24.06 -32.73
C PRO A 53 -10.94 23.13 -31.75
N VAL A 54 -11.19 23.61 -30.51
CA VAL A 54 -11.82 22.84 -29.44
C VAL A 54 -13.17 22.27 -29.87
N GLN A 55 -13.95 23.01 -30.64
CA GLN A 55 -15.25 22.58 -31.15
C GLN A 55 -15.15 21.29 -31.98
N ARG A 56 -14.14 21.20 -32.88
CA ARG A 56 -13.92 19.97 -33.64
C ARG A 56 -13.53 18.77 -32.79
N LYS A 57 -12.74 19.00 -31.74
CA LYS A 57 -12.39 17.97 -30.76
C LYS A 57 -13.64 17.47 -30.03
N GLU A 58 -14.50 18.39 -29.60
CA GLU A 58 -15.76 18.06 -28.93
C GLU A 58 -16.74 17.30 -29.83
N GLU A 59 -16.90 17.73 -31.08
CA GLU A 59 -17.74 17.04 -32.07
C GLU A 59 -17.27 15.60 -32.28
N ALA A 60 -15.98 15.40 -32.45
CA ALA A 60 -15.40 14.07 -32.62
C ALA A 60 -15.67 13.18 -31.39
N ILE A 61 -15.53 13.72 -30.17
CA ILE A 61 -15.82 12.99 -28.93
C ILE A 61 -17.30 12.66 -28.82
N ARG A 62 -18.21 13.60 -29.12
CA ARG A 62 -19.66 13.37 -29.12
C ARG A 62 -20.05 12.28 -30.12
N GLN A 63 -19.47 12.28 -31.31
CA GLN A 63 -19.74 11.24 -32.31
C GLN A 63 -19.19 9.86 -31.90
N ALA A 64 -18.03 9.82 -31.23
CA ALA A 64 -17.38 8.56 -30.86
C ALA A 64 -18.01 7.93 -29.59
N LEU A 65 -18.43 8.72 -28.63
CA LEU A 65 -18.81 8.30 -27.29
C LEU A 65 -20.29 8.60 -26.94
N GLY A 66 -20.99 9.47 -27.67
CA GLY A 66 -22.30 10.00 -27.29
C GLY A 66 -23.34 8.94 -26.95
N ASP A 67 -23.39 7.85 -27.70
CA ASP A 67 -24.37 6.76 -27.51
C ASP A 67 -23.86 5.63 -26.63
N LYS A 68 -22.57 5.68 -26.22
CA LYS A 68 -21.92 4.58 -25.50
C LYS A 68 -21.78 4.82 -24.01
N VAL A 69 -21.72 6.07 -23.61
CA VAL A 69 -21.46 6.48 -22.23
C VAL A 69 -22.59 7.36 -21.70
N LEU A 70 -22.71 7.43 -20.39
CA LEU A 70 -23.69 8.31 -19.75
C LEU A 70 -23.41 9.79 -20.09
N PRO A 71 -24.46 10.64 -20.16
CA PRO A 71 -24.29 12.07 -20.44
C PRO A 71 -23.37 12.78 -19.45
N THR A 72 -23.37 12.36 -18.20
CA THR A 72 -22.47 12.87 -17.15
C THR A 72 -21.01 12.53 -17.43
N SER A 73 -20.70 11.30 -17.85
CA SER A 73 -19.37 10.84 -18.23
C SER A 73 -18.89 11.53 -19.51
N LEU A 74 -19.78 11.73 -20.49
CA LEU A 74 -19.50 12.48 -21.70
C LEU A 74 -19.16 13.95 -21.38
N ASN A 75 -19.92 14.60 -20.53
CA ASN A 75 -19.65 15.98 -20.11
C ASN A 75 -18.30 16.12 -19.42
N LEU A 76 -17.91 15.13 -18.58
CA LEU A 76 -16.56 15.09 -18.00
C LEU A 76 -15.49 15.05 -19.09
N ALA A 77 -15.63 14.17 -20.09
CA ALA A 77 -14.68 14.04 -21.20
C ALA A 77 -14.52 15.36 -21.97
N LEU A 78 -15.66 16.02 -22.31
CA LEU A 78 -15.66 17.31 -22.97
C LEU A 78 -14.98 18.39 -22.14
N LEU A 79 -15.28 18.46 -20.83
CA LEU A 79 -14.68 19.43 -19.93
C LEU A 79 -13.17 19.24 -19.80
N VAL A 80 -12.70 18.00 -19.75
CA VAL A 80 -11.27 17.66 -19.70
C VAL A 80 -10.54 18.13 -20.97
N VAL A 81 -11.19 18.00 -22.14
CA VAL A 81 -10.65 18.50 -23.42
C VAL A 81 -10.65 20.01 -23.50
N GLN A 82 -11.75 20.68 -23.10
CA GLN A 82 -11.82 22.14 -23.03
C GLN A 82 -10.76 22.77 -22.13
N ARG A 83 -10.39 22.07 -21.06
CA ARG A 83 -9.39 22.54 -20.10
C ARG A 83 -7.97 22.08 -20.43
N GLU A 84 -7.77 21.42 -21.56
CA GLU A 84 -6.47 20.88 -21.99
C GLU A 84 -5.86 19.88 -20.97
N LEU A 85 -6.72 19.16 -20.23
CA LEU A 85 -6.33 18.24 -19.17
C LEU A 85 -6.38 16.76 -19.62
N VAL A 86 -6.28 16.49 -20.91
CA VAL A 86 -6.41 15.14 -21.51
C VAL A 86 -5.46 14.15 -20.83
N GLU A 87 -4.23 14.56 -20.53
CA GLU A 87 -3.23 13.72 -19.84
C GLU A 87 -3.66 13.30 -18.42
N LEU A 88 -4.56 14.05 -17.79
CA LEU A 88 -5.01 13.74 -16.42
C LEU A 88 -6.16 12.74 -16.41
N MET A 89 -6.73 12.37 -17.55
CA MET A 89 -7.88 11.46 -17.59
C MET A 89 -7.60 10.10 -16.94
N PRO A 90 -6.44 9.44 -17.15
CA PRO A 90 -6.09 8.21 -16.41
C PRO A 90 -6.01 8.43 -14.89
N ASN A 91 -5.47 9.56 -14.45
CA ASN A 91 -5.41 9.90 -13.03
C ASN A 91 -6.81 10.15 -12.44
N ILE A 92 -7.70 10.83 -13.18
CA ILE A 92 -9.09 11.04 -12.78
C ILE A 92 -9.83 9.71 -12.61
N ALA A 93 -9.63 8.77 -13.55
CA ALA A 93 -10.21 7.43 -13.48
C ALA A 93 -9.71 6.64 -12.26
N SER A 94 -8.41 6.71 -11.98
CA SER A 94 -7.79 6.06 -10.81
C SER A 94 -8.31 6.64 -9.48
N GLU A 95 -8.40 7.96 -9.37
CA GLU A 95 -8.94 8.63 -8.19
C GLU A 95 -10.43 8.32 -7.99
N LEU A 96 -11.21 8.29 -9.09
CA LEU A 96 -12.63 7.92 -9.02
C LEU A 96 -12.80 6.48 -8.55
N GLU A 97 -11.98 5.56 -9.05
CA GLU A 97 -12.00 4.17 -8.61
C GLU A 97 -11.72 4.06 -7.11
N GLN A 98 -10.72 4.78 -6.61
CA GLN A 98 -10.39 4.79 -5.19
C GLN A 98 -11.54 5.34 -4.34
N ILE A 99 -12.18 6.43 -4.76
CA ILE A 99 -13.34 7.01 -4.07
C ILE A 99 -14.52 6.02 -4.04
N VAL A 100 -14.78 5.31 -5.15
CA VAL A 100 -15.84 4.30 -5.22
C VAL A 100 -15.55 3.11 -4.33
N LEU A 101 -14.31 2.62 -4.29
CA LEU A 101 -13.88 1.54 -3.40
C LEU A 101 -14.07 1.94 -1.93
N ASP A 102 -13.64 3.13 -1.55
CA ASP A 102 -13.80 3.64 -0.19
C ASP A 102 -15.29 3.79 0.19
N TYR A 103 -16.12 4.30 -0.72
CA TYR A 103 -17.56 4.42 -0.53
C TYR A 103 -18.25 3.07 -0.32
N LYS A 104 -17.82 2.03 -1.05
CA LYS A 104 -18.34 0.66 -0.94
C LYS A 104 -17.73 -0.14 0.21
N ASN A 105 -16.85 0.47 1.01
CA ASN A 105 -16.03 -0.20 2.02
C ASN A 105 -15.26 -1.41 1.44
N GLN A 106 -14.71 -1.22 0.25
CA GLN A 106 -13.91 -2.22 -0.46
C GLN A 106 -12.45 -1.80 -0.52
N ALA A 107 -11.54 -2.76 -0.68
CA ALA A 107 -10.15 -2.49 -0.99
C ALA A 107 -9.66 -3.47 -2.05
N ARG A 108 -8.77 -3.00 -2.93
CA ARG A 108 -8.09 -3.88 -3.89
C ARG A 108 -6.85 -4.45 -3.23
N ALA A 109 -6.68 -5.77 -3.32
CA ALA A 109 -5.47 -6.46 -2.89
C ALA A 109 -4.81 -7.15 -4.08
N GLU A 110 -3.53 -6.84 -4.33
CA GLU A 110 -2.67 -7.63 -5.21
C GLU A 110 -1.99 -8.70 -4.36
N ILE A 111 -2.27 -9.97 -4.66
CA ILE A 111 -1.69 -11.12 -3.97
C ILE A 111 -0.62 -11.71 -4.88
N ILE A 112 0.63 -11.73 -4.40
CA ILE A 112 1.78 -12.28 -5.12
C ILE A 112 2.14 -13.60 -4.46
N THR A 113 2.24 -14.67 -5.26
CA THR A 113 2.56 -16.04 -4.83
C THR A 113 3.67 -16.63 -5.68
N ALA A 114 4.36 -17.65 -5.19
CA ALA A 114 5.43 -18.32 -5.95
C ALA A 114 4.85 -19.23 -7.05
N THR A 115 3.65 -19.80 -6.82
CA THR A 115 2.95 -20.72 -7.71
C THR A 115 1.49 -20.29 -7.81
N GLU A 116 0.77 -20.78 -8.80
CA GLU A 116 -0.68 -20.61 -8.88
C GLU A 116 -1.34 -21.24 -7.65
N LEU A 117 -2.32 -20.56 -7.09
CA LEU A 117 -3.14 -21.04 -5.99
C LEU A 117 -4.49 -21.53 -6.54
N ASP A 118 -5.03 -22.53 -5.88
CA ASP A 118 -6.41 -22.93 -6.06
C ASP A 118 -7.40 -21.93 -5.43
N ASP A 119 -8.66 -22.07 -5.79
CA ASP A 119 -9.72 -21.18 -5.31
C ASP A 119 -9.87 -21.25 -3.78
N ALA A 120 -9.69 -22.42 -3.17
CA ALA A 120 -9.81 -22.61 -1.73
C ALA A 120 -8.75 -21.83 -0.94
N HIS A 121 -7.49 -21.87 -1.38
CA HIS A 121 -6.40 -21.08 -0.76
C HIS A 121 -6.57 -19.60 -1.02
N THR A 122 -7.04 -19.20 -2.19
CA THR A 122 -7.34 -17.80 -2.52
C THR A 122 -8.42 -17.24 -1.59
N ASP A 123 -9.49 -18.00 -1.33
CA ASP A 123 -10.55 -17.59 -0.41
C ASP A 123 -10.07 -17.47 1.04
N LEU A 124 -9.21 -18.38 1.50
CA LEU A 124 -8.62 -18.29 2.85
C LEU A 124 -7.78 -17.00 3.01
N ILE A 125 -6.96 -16.68 2.01
CA ILE A 125 -6.15 -15.44 2.04
C ILE A 125 -7.06 -14.21 2.02
N LYS A 126 -8.09 -14.21 1.17
CA LYS A 126 -9.08 -13.13 1.09
C LYS A 126 -9.76 -12.90 2.46
N GLN A 127 -10.29 -13.96 3.08
CA GLN A 127 -10.91 -13.87 4.41
C GLN A 127 -9.96 -13.35 5.48
N ALA A 128 -8.69 -13.79 5.46
CA ALA A 128 -7.68 -13.29 6.39
C ALA A 128 -7.43 -11.78 6.20
N LEU A 129 -7.33 -11.32 4.95
CA LEU A 129 -7.16 -9.92 4.62
C LEU A 129 -8.39 -9.08 5.01
N GLU A 130 -9.61 -9.59 4.79
CA GLU A 130 -10.86 -8.94 5.19
C GLU A 130 -10.96 -8.77 6.72
N ARG A 131 -10.52 -9.78 7.50
CA ARG A 131 -10.44 -9.66 8.96
C ARG A 131 -9.45 -8.59 9.43
N ILE A 132 -8.30 -8.48 8.76
CA ILE A 132 -7.25 -7.52 9.14
C ILE A 132 -7.64 -6.10 8.74
N THR A 133 -8.29 -5.93 7.58
CA THR A 133 -8.59 -4.61 7.01
C THR A 133 -9.97 -4.08 7.41
N GLY A 134 -10.90 -4.95 7.79
CA GLY A 134 -12.31 -4.63 8.04
C GLY A 134 -13.07 -4.23 6.78
N ARG A 135 -12.53 -4.53 5.58
CA ARG A 135 -13.10 -4.17 4.27
C ARG A 135 -13.27 -5.40 3.41
N THR A 136 -14.22 -5.38 2.50
CA THR A 136 -14.35 -6.41 1.47
C THR A 136 -13.18 -6.31 0.49
N ILE A 137 -12.49 -7.42 0.25
CA ILE A 137 -11.28 -7.43 -0.57
C ILE A 137 -11.56 -7.93 -2.00
N LEU A 138 -11.18 -7.10 -2.97
CA LEU A 138 -11.12 -7.46 -4.39
C LEU A 138 -9.71 -7.95 -4.71
N VAL A 139 -9.59 -9.27 -4.90
CA VAL A 139 -8.29 -9.93 -5.10
C VAL A 139 -7.86 -9.89 -6.56
N THR A 140 -6.59 -9.57 -6.79
CA THR A 140 -5.89 -9.75 -8.07
C THR A 140 -4.67 -10.62 -7.82
N MET A 141 -4.59 -11.78 -8.48
CA MET A 141 -3.48 -12.73 -8.31
C MET A 141 -2.33 -12.40 -9.27
N LYS A 142 -1.10 -12.57 -8.79
CA LYS A 142 0.12 -12.46 -9.58
C LYS A 142 1.11 -13.55 -9.16
N VAL A 143 1.62 -14.31 -10.10
CA VAL A 143 2.63 -15.35 -9.82
C VAL A 143 4.02 -14.78 -10.01
N GLN A 144 4.85 -14.88 -8.98
CA GLN A 144 6.28 -14.49 -8.98
C GLN A 144 7.12 -15.56 -8.29
N PRO A 145 7.75 -16.48 -9.03
CA PRO A 145 8.57 -17.56 -8.46
C PRO A 145 9.74 -17.07 -7.60
N GLU A 146 10.19 -15.82 -7.80
CA GLU A 146 11.34 -15.22 -7.10
C GLU A 146 11.12 -15.06 -5.60
N ILE A 147 9.88 -15.10 -5.11
CA ILE A 147 9.61 -15.05 -3.66
C ILE A 147 9.91 -16.36 -2.95
N LEU A 148 10.20 -17.45 -3.70
CA LEU A 148 10.53 -18.81 -3.26
C LEU A 148 9.36 -19.54 -2.58
N GLY A 149 8.35 -18.86 -2.08
CA GLY A 149 7.18 -19.38 -1.38
C GLY A 149 6.55 -18.37 -0.44
N GLY A 150 5.40 -18.73 0.12
CA GLY A 150 4.59 -17.83 0.93
C GLY A 150 3.78 -16.85 0.07
N VAL A 151 3.32 -15.76 0.69
CA VAL A 151 2.40 -14.79 0.08
C VAL A 151 2.86 -13.38 0.41
N ILE A 152 2.85 -12.50 -0.60
CA ILE A 152 2.94 -11.05 -0.41
C ILE A 152 1.59 -10.46 -0.78
N ALA A 153 0.95 -9.75 0.14
CA ALA A 153 -0.30 -9.05 -0.11
C ALA A 153 -0.08 -7.53 -0.07
N ARG A 154 -0.50 -6.85 -1.14
CA ARG A 154 -0.51 -5.38 -1.22
C ARG A 154 -1.94 -4.91 -1.17
N VAL A 155 -2.31 -4.19 -0.12
CA VAL A 155 -3.66 -3.64 0.08
C VAL A 155 -3.57 -2.13 0.20
N GLY A 156 -3.88 -1.40 -0.87
CA GLY A 156 -3.64 0.03 -0.93
C GLY A 156 -2.16 0.36 -0.66
N ASP A 157 -1.89 1.16 0.37
CA ASP A 157 -0.53 1.59 0.76
C ASP A 157 0.20 0.56 1.65
N ARG A 158 -0.48 -0.49 2.09
CA ARG A 158 0.07 -1.48 3.02
C ARG A 158 0.59 -2.69 2.25
N ILE A 159 1.80 -3.13 2.63
CA ILE A 159 2.40 -4.37 2.14
C ILE A 159 2.54 -5.32 3.31
N ILE A 160 1.96 -6.50 3.18
CA ILE A 160 2.09 -7.61 4.13
C ILE A 160 2.95 -8.66 3.44
N ASP A 161 4.21 -8.76 3.83
CA ASP A 161 5.16 -9.69 3.23
C ASP A 161 5.34 -10.91 4.15
N GLY A 162 4.73 -12.03 3.75
CA GLY A 162 4.87 -13.35 4.37
C GLY A 162 5.76 -14.31 3.57
N SER A 163 6.58 -13.79 2.63
CA SER A 163 7.42 -14.62 1.78
C SER A 163 8.53 -15.35 2.55
N VAL A 164 8.90 -16.52 2.06
CA VAL A 164 10.04 -17.28 2.57
C VAL A 164 11.33 -16.49 2.38
N ARG A 165 11.46 -15.76 1.29
CA ARG A 165 12.61 -14.89 1.01
C ARG A 165 12.80 -13.82 2.10
N TYR A 166 11.72 -13.18 2.53
CA TYR A 166 11.76 -12.18 3.62
C TYR A 166 12.24 -12.82 4.93
N ARG A 167 11.68 -14.01 5.30
CA ARG A 167 12.06 -14.73 6.52
C ARG A 167 13.52 -15.17 6.51
N LEU A 168 14.02 -15.67 5.38
CA LEU A 168 15.43 -16.05 5.22
C LEU A 168 16.35 -14.84 5.34
N ASN A 169 16.00 -13.70 4.75
CA ASN A 169 16.80 -12.48 4.87
C ASN A 169 16.80 -11.94 6.31
N ALA A 170 15.66 -11.98 7.00
CA ALA A 170 15.58 -11.58 8.41
C ALA A 170 16.45 -12.47 9.30
N LEU A 171 16.39 -13.80 9.11
CA LEU A 171 17.24 -14.75 9.83
C LEU A 171 18.72 -14.52 9.56
N ARG A 172 19.11 -14.31 8.30
CA ARG A 172 20.49 -13.97 7.93
C ARG A 172 20.98 -12.71 8.64
N GLN A 173 20.16 -11.67 8.69
CA GLN A 173 20.51 -10.42 9.41
C GLN A 173 20.68 -10.65 10.91
N GLN A 174 19.81 -11.45 11.53
CA GLN A 174 19.91 -11.80 12.94
C GLN A 174 21.22 -12.58 13.24
N LEU A 175 21.57 -13.53 12.39
CA LEU A 175 22.82 -14.29 12.54
C LEU A 175 24.07 -13.41 12.39
N LEU A 176 24.05 -12.49 11.41
CA LEU A 176 25.17 -11.55 11.22
C LEU A 176 25.27 -10.54 12.38
N ALA A 177 24.17 -10.07 12.92
CA ALA A 177 24.17 -9.20 14.09
C ALA A 177 24.59 -9.93 15.37
N GLY A 178 24.15 -11.18 15.55
CA GLY A 178 24.56 -12.02 16.69
C GLY A 178 26.05 -12.39 16.69
N THR A 179 26.64 -12.63 15.51
CA THR A 179 28.09 -12.88 15.38
C THR A 179 28.94 -11.63 15.63
N ALA A 180 28.40 -10.43 15.36
CA ALA A 180 29.10 -9.19 15.68
C ALA A 180 29.15 -8.92 17.20
N SER A 181 28.10 -9.27 17.95
CA SER A 181 28.08 -9.16 19.42
C SER A 181 28.98 -10.17 20.11
N SER A 182 29.05 -11.42 19.64
CA SER A 182 29.87 -12.46 20.26
C SER A 182 31.38 -12.28 19.99
N ASN A 183 31.81 -11.58 18.94
CA ASN A 183 33.19 -11.26 18.69
C ASN A 183 33.74 -10.12 19.56
N ILE A 184 32.90 -9.28 20.14
CA ILE A 184 33.31 -8.19 21.04
C ILE A 184 33.54 -8.73 22.46
N ASP A 185 32.76 -9.71 22.91
CA ASP A 185 32.95 -10.32 24.23
C ASP A 185 34.18 -11.25 24.31
N PHE A 186 34.64 -11.80 23.16
CA PHE A 186 35.86 -12.64 23.14
C PHE A 186 37.16 -11.84 23.22
N LEU A 187 37.14 -10.55 22.87
CA LEU A 187 38.34 -9.69 22.93
C LEU A 187 38.43 -8.87 24.23
N SER A 188 37.34 -8.74 24.99
CA SER A 188 37.34 -8.05 26.30
C SER A 188 37.66 -8.96 27.48
N GLY A 189 37.63 -10.31 27.31
CA GLY A 189 37.92 -11.27 28.36
C GLY A 189 39.42 -11.66 28.51
N ALA A 190 40.30 -11.09 27.69
CA ALA A 190 41.75 -11.51 27.71
C ALA A 190 42.64 -10.60 28.56
N GLU A 191 42.16 -9.51 29.16
CA GLU A 191 43.03 -8.61 29.96
C GLU A 191 42.79 -8.66 31.48
N ASP A 192 41.74 -9.33 31.98
CA ASP A 192 41.49 -9.43 33.45
C ASP A 192 42.07 -10.66 34.15
N GLY A 193 42.84 -11.50 33.43
CA GLY A 193 43.45 -12.70 33.99
C GLY A 193 44.77 -12.51 34.72
N GLN A 194 45.32 -11.29 34.86
CA GLN A 194 46.67 -11.07 35.45
C GLN A 194 46.71 -10.19 36.71
N ARG A 195 45.55 -9.80 37.29
CA ARG A 195 45.53 -8.97 38.53
C ARG A 195 44.97 -9.66 39.78
N ALA A 196 44.65 -10.95 39.76
CA ALA A 196 44.07 -11.66 40.90
C ALA A 196 45.05 -12.61 41.61
N ALA A 197 46.35 -12.30 41.65
CA ALA A 197 47.35 -13.11 42.35
C ALA A 197 48.28 -12.34 43.33
N ALA A 198 47.81 -11.24 43.91
CA ALA A 198 48.57 -10.55 44.93
C ALA A 198 47.66 -9.80 45.90
N ASP A 199 46.87 -10.49 46.70
CA ASP A 199 46.47 -10.03 48.04
C ASP A 199 45.65 -11.11 48.80
N THR A 200 46.38 -12.11 49.25
CA THR A 200 45.84 -13.01 50.26
C THR A 200 46.82 -13.00 51.42
N LEU A 201 46.60 -12.15 52.40
CA LEU A 201 47.09 -12.28 53.76
C LEU A 201 46.63 -11.06 54.58
N VAL A 202 45.67 -11.25 55.46
CA VAL A 202 45.63 -10.85 56.87
C VAL A 202 44.17 -10.86 57.33
N THR A 203 43.81 -11.83 58.11
CA THR A 203 42.72 -11.89 59.11
C THR A 203 43.10 -11.14 60.38
N PRO A 204 42.29 -11.00 61.48
CA PRO A 204 40.89 -11.37 61.72
C PRO A 204 40.09 -10.33 62.57
N GLY A 205 38.83 -10.61 62.80
CA GLY A 205 38.16 -10.29 64.11
C GLY A 205 36.99 -9.34 64.11
N GLY A 206 35.87 -9.82 64.61
CA GLY A 206 34.86 -8.98 65.22
C GLY A 206 33.39 -9.27 64.83
N ASP A 207 32.78 -10.23 65.54
CA ASP A 207 31.35 -10.45 65.67
C ASP A 207 30.64 -9.41 66.55
N PRO A 208 29.35 -9.55 66.91
CA PRO A 208 28.11 -9.28 66.21
C PRO A 208 27.22 -8.26 67.00
N GLN A 209 26.05 -7.93 66.52
CA GLN A 209 24.78 -7.65 67.28
C GLN A 209 23.76 -7.02 66.32
N GLU A 210 22.64 -7.71 66.07
CA GLU A 210 21.30 -7.54 66.71
C GLU A 210 20.69 -6.13 66.58
N GLU A 211 19.58 -6.02 65.90
CA GLU A 211 18.27 -5.78 66.54
C GLU A 211 17.20 -5.29 65.54
N THR A 212 16.21 -6.10 65.36
CA THR A 212 14.74 -5.89 65.48
C THR A 212 14.08 -4.64 64.85
N ALA A 213 13.00 -4.98 64.27
CA ALA A 213 11.63 -4.46 64.41
C ALA A 213 10.92 -3.89 63.16
N GLU A 214 9.92 -4.64 62.80
CA GLU A 214 8.69 -4.29 62.05
C GLU A 214 7.91 -3.12 62.71
N PRO A 215 6.69 -2.87 62.27
CA PRO A 215 6.13 -2.34 61.00
C PRO A 215 5.20 -1.13 61.22
N ARG A 216 4.61 -0.53 60.18
CA ARG A 216 3.30 0.18 60.15
C ARG A 216 3.08 0.85 58.80
N ARG A 217 2.13 0.34 58.01
CA ARG A 217 0.70 0.70 57.83
C ARG A 217 0.38 2.16 57.52
N LEU A 218 -0.43 2.25 56.44
CA LEU A 218 -1.52 3.19 56.17
C LEU A 218 -1.13 4.61 55.69
N TYR A 219 -1.42 4.99 54.53
CA TYR A 219 -2.71 5.36 53.93
C TYR A 219 -2.64 5.24 52.42
#